data_6fa7b3ddb6eae588789cdf41d224d816
#
_entry.id   6fa7b3ddb6eae588789cdf41d224d816
#
_cell.length_a   1.000
_cell.length_b   1.000
_cell.length_c   1.000
_cell.angle_alpha   90.00
_cell.angle_beta   90.00
_cell.angle_gamma   90.00
#
_symmetry.space_group_name_H-M   'P 1'
#
loop_
_entity.id
_entity.type
_entity.pdbx_description
1 polymer ?
#
loop_
_entity_poly.entity_id
_entity_poly.type
_entity_poly.pdbx_seq_one_letter_code
_entity_poly.pdbx_strand_id
1 'polypeptide(L)'
;MNECRKPTLADRPWIQKLYEASGYRGAEYTFANLYLWSSYYGEVAEVEGYLCQRLTYRGVHQYLYPAGSGDIRPVLERIIADSRREGKPLVIRSLTNETKAQLESLYPGRFEFTPDRDAYDYLYEIDTLADLPGRKLQSKRNHINRFVEAWPSWYTRPVTVHNLHVCAKLAEKWYESHHESAADRRALTKALEHFEALEFEGIILYAEEGRPVGFDLGNRISADTFDVNFEKAFAEIQGAYPLVNREFARYIREKHPGIRYLNREDDMGIEGLRKAKESYYPIFLEKYIATEKEAQP
;
A
#
# COMPACT_ATOMS: atom_id res chain seq x y z
N MET A 1 -12.53 17.81 -14.69
CA MET A 1 -13.37 17.85 -13.45
C MET A 1 -12.93 19.02 -12.59
N ASN A 2 -13.76 20.08 -12.53
CA ASN A 2 -13.40 21.30 -11.80
C ASN A 2 -13.52 21.17 -10.27
N GLU A 3 -14.01 20.05 -9.78
CA GLU A 3 -14.28 19.78 -8.35
C GLU A 3 -13.20 18.97 -7.66
N CYS A 4 -12.16 18.55 -8.40
CA CYS A 4 -11.05 17.82 -7.81
C CYS A 4 -10.22 18.72 -6.89
N ARG A 5 -9.96 18.23 -5.68
CA ARG A 5 -9.15 18.92 -4.66
C ARG A 5 -8.29 17.95 -3.87
N LYS A 6 -7.27 18.47 -3.21
CA LYS A 6 -6.46 17.66 -2.30
C LYS A 6 -7.33 17.10 -1.16
N PRO A 7 -7.13 15.82 -0.79
CA PRO A 7 -7.82 15.23 0.36
C PRO A 7 -7.33 15.85 1.67
N THR A 8 -8.26 15.97 2.62
CA THR A 8 -8.00 16.36 4.01
C THR A 8 -8.44 15.24 4.94
N LEU A 9 -8.04 15.28 6.22
CA LEU A 9 -8.50 14.27 7.20
C LEU A 9 -10.03 14.24 7.35
N ALA A 10 -10.71 15.36 7.14
CA ALA A 10 -12.17 15.43 7.18
C ALA A 10 -12.86 14.64 6.06
N ASP A 11 -12.13 14.31 4.99
CA ASP A 11 -12.65 13.53 3.87
C ASP A 11 -12.67 12.02 4.13
N ARG A 12 -11.96 11.57 5.16
CA ARG A 12 -11.80 10.15 5.44
C ARG A 12 -13.12 9.38 5.48
N PRO A 13 -14.20 9.84 6.16
CA PRO A 13 -15.42 9.04 6.31
C PRO A 13 -16.08 8.68 4.98
N TRP A 14 -16.16 9.62 4.03
CA TRP A 14 -16.79 9.36 2.75
C TRP A 14 -15.86 8.60 1.79
N ILE A 15 -14.55 8.88 1.79
CA ILE A 15 -13.57 8.19 0.96
C ILE A 15 -13.45 6.72 1.39
N GLN A 16 -13.29 6.48 2.68
CA GLN A 16 -13.18 5.13 3.23
C GLN A 16 -14.40 4.27 2.88
N LYS A 17 -15.60 4.85 2.98
CA LYS A 17 -16.85 4.17 2.60
C LYS A 17 -16.84 3.72 1.13
N LEU A 18 -16.31 4.54 0.21
CA LEU A 18 -16.25 4.21 -1.22
C LEU A 18 -15.16 3.16 -1.51
N TYR A 19 -14.02 3.20 -0.82
CA TYR A 19 -13.02 2.15 -0.90
C TYR A 19 -13.56 0.80 -0.41
N GLU A 20 -14.22 0.77 0.74
CA GLU A 20 -14.85 -0.44 1.27
C GLU A 20 -15.91 -1.00 0.32
N ALA A 21 -16.73 -0.13 -0.28
CA ALA A 21 -17.75 -0.53 -1.24
C ALA A 21 -17.15 -1.13 -2.53
N SER A 22 -15.94 -0.72 -2.93
CA SER A 22 -15.26 -1.26 -4.10
C SER A 22 -14.70 -2.67 -3.87
N GLY A 23 -14.34 -3.00 -2.63
CA GLY A 23 -13.70 -4.27 -2.29
C GLY A 23 -12.28 -4.44 -2.87
N TYR A 24 -11.65 -3.36 -3.37
CA TYR A 24 -10.30 -3.43 -3.93
C TYR A 24 -9.27 -3.74 -2.85
N ARG A 25 -8.19 -4.44 -3.25
CA ARG A 25 -7.09 -4.87 -2.37
C ARG A 25 -5.78 -4.17 -2.63
N GLY A 26 -5.73 -3.27 -3.62
CA GLY A 26 -4.55 -2.49 -3.95
C GLY A 26 -4.23 -1.47 -2.86
N ALA A 27 -2.95 -1.30 -2.55
CA ALA A 27 -2.47 -0.38 -1.51
C ALA A 27 -2.93 1.07 -1.76
N GLU A 28 -3.06 1.48 -3.02
CA GLU A 28 -3.55 2.80 -3.42
C GLU A 28 -5.00 3.09 -3.04
N TYR A 29 -5.77 2.06 -2.67
CA TYR A 29 -7.19 2.17 -2.30
C TYR A 29 -7.40 2.20 -0.78
N THR A 30 -6.51 2.89 -0.06
CA THR A 30 -6.69 3.23 1.35
C THR A 30 -6.66 4.74 1.54
N PHE A 31 -7.43 5.24 2.51
CA PHE A 31 -7.38 6.66 2.84
C PHE A 31 -6.00 7.06 3.39
N ALA A 32 -5.34 6.17 4.12
CA ALA A 32 -4.01 6.44 4.63
C ALA A 32 -3.02 6.69 3.49
N ASN A 33 -2.91 5.79 2.51
CA ASN A 33 -2.02 5.97 1.36
C ASN A 33 -2.39 7.20 0.52
N LEU A 34 -3.67 7.38 0.22
CA LEU A 34 -4.13 8.59 -0.47
C LEU A 34 -3.69 9.87 0.24
N TYR A 35 -3.84 9.94 1.56
CA TYR A 35 -3.50 11.11 2.36
C TYR A 35 -1.98 11.31 2.48
N LEU A 36 -1.23 10.26 2.78
CA LEU A 36 0.23 10.30 2.94
C LEU A 36 0.93 10.69 1.65
N TRP A 37 0.51 10.08 0.55
CA TRP A 37 1.07 10.26 -0.78
C TRP A 37 0.26 11.23 -1.66
N SER A 38 -0.48 12.16 -1.05
CA SER A 38 -1.35 13.09 -1.78
C SER A 38 -0.63 13.98 -2.80
N SER A 39 0.69 14.17 -2.68
CA SER A 39 1.51 14.79 -3.73
C SER A 39 1.66 13.89 -4.97
N TYR A 40 1.46 12.59 -4.82
CA TYR A 40 1.59 11.56 -5.85
C TYR A 40 0.23 11.17 -6.40
N TYR A 41 -0.71 10.79 -5.51
CA TYR A 41 -2.07 10.36 -5.84
C TYR A 41 -3.03 11.50 -6.16
N GLY A 42 -2.56 12.74 -6.06
CA GLY A 42 -3.23 13.90 -6.62
C GLY A 42 -4.43 14.39 -5.83
N GLU A 43 -5.53 14.53 -6.55
CA GLU A 43 -6.77 15.18 -6.11
C GLU A 43 -7.92 14.19 -6.15
N VAL A 44 -8.95 14.48 -5.38
CA VAL A 44 -10.14 13.64 -5.26
C VAL A 44 -11.41 14.42 -5.55
N ALA A 45 -12.39 13.72 -6.11
CA ALA A 45 -13.77 14.18 -6.23
C ALA A 45 -14.71 12.98 -6.06
N GLU A 46 -15.89 13.22 -5.51
CA GLU A 46 -17.00 12.28 -5.60
C GLU A 46 -17.79 12.57 -6.87
N VAL A 47 -17.93 11.56 -7.73
CA VAL A 47 -18.61 11.67 -9.03
C VAL A 47 -19.51 10.45 -9.22
N GLU A 48 -20.82 10.67 -9.36
CA GLU A 48 -21.81 9.61 -9.61
C GLU A 48 -21.74 8.48 -8.55
N GLY A 49 -21.45 8.82 -7.29
CA GLY A 49 -21.31 7.86 -6.20
C GLY A 49 -20.00 7.08 -6.18
N TYR A 50 -19.01 7.49 -6.97
CA TYR A 50 -17.67 6.91 -7.02
C TYR A 50 -16.62 7.93 -6.56
N LEU A 51 -15.58 7.45 -5.93
CA LEU A 51 -14.36 8.21 -5.69
C LEU A 51 -13.53 8.24 -6.98
N CYS A 52 -13.33 9.43 -7.52
CA CYS A 52 -12.37 9.69 -8.59
C CYS A 52 -11.09 10.25 -8.01
N GLN A 53 -9.97 9.59 -8.27
CA GLN A 53 -8.62 10.09 -7.95
C GLN A 53 -7.95 10.54 -9.23
N ARG A 54 -7.59 11.83 -9.29
CA ARG A 54 -6.89 12.45 -10.41
C ARG A 54 -5.46 12.78 -10.00
N LEU A 55 -4.51 12.22 -10.67
CA LEU A 55 -3.09 12.51 -10.51
C LEU A 55 -2.56 13.28 -11.72
N THR A 56 -1.47 14.00 -11.54
CA THR A 56 -0.79 14.70 -12.65
C THR A 56 0.60 14.10 -12.82
N TYR A 57 0.84 13.48 -13.96
CA TYR A 57 2.13 12.94 -14.31
C TYR A 57 2.67 13.62 -15.57
N ARG A 58 3.82 14.29 -15.49
CA ARG A 58 4.45 15.04 -16.59
C ARG A 58 3.49 16.04 -17.26
N GLY A 59 2.64 16.70 -16.46
CA GLY A 59 1.67 17.69 -16.97
C GLY A 59 0.44 17.07 -17.67
N VAL A 60 0.23 15.76 -17.53
CA VAL A 60 -0.95 15.05 -18.05
C VAL A 60 -1.77 14.55 -16.88
N HIS A 61 -3.08 14.81 -16.89
CA HIS A 61 -3.99 14.22 -15.93
C HIS A 61 -4.17 12.73 -16.24
N GLN A 62 -4.07 11.92 -15.20
CA GLN A 62 -4.33 10.49 -15.22
C GLN A 62 -5.28 10.19 -14.07
N TYR A 63 -5.94 9.05 -14.12
CA TYR A 63 -6.91 8.66 -13.10
C TYR A 63 -6.55 7.28 -12.55
N LEU A 64 -6.80 7.05 -11.26
CA LEU A 64 -6.95 5.67 -10.79
C LEU A 64 -8.32 5.15 -11.23
N TYR A 65 -8.43 3.82 -11.35
CA TYR A 65 -9.74 3.22 -11.64
C TYR A 65 -10.72 3.60 -10.50
N PRO A 66 -11.93 4.12 -10.82
CA PRO A 66 -12.81 4.68 -9.79
C PRO A 66 -13.21 3.66 -8.73
N ALA A 67 -13.23 4.07 -7.46
CA ALA A 67 -13.62 3.23 -6.35
C ALA A 67 -15.05 3.55 -5.88
N GLY A 68 -15.87 2.52 -5.75
CA GLY A 68 -17.27 2.63 -5.39
C GLY A 68 -18.02 1.36 -5.74
N SER A 69 -19.35 1.42 -5.82
CA SER A 69 -20.18 0.28 -6.20
C SER A 69 -21.38 0.71 -7.06
N GLY A 70 -21.90 -0.22 -7.87
CA GLY A 70 -23.01 0.04 -8.78
C GLY A 70 -22.59 0.13 -10.25
N ASP A 71 -23.33 0.90 -11.06
CA ASP A 71 -22.97 1.11 -12.47
C ASP A 71 -21.83 2.13 -12.59
N ILE A 72 -20.70 1.67 -13.06
CA ILE A 72 -19.49 2.49 -13.22
C ILE A 72 -19.49 3.33 -14.51
N ARG A 73 -20.39 3.08 -15.46
CA ARG A 73 -20.39 3.79 -16.76
C ARG A 73 -20.50 5.31 -16.62
N PRO A 74 -21.42 5.87 -15.82
CA PRO A 74 -21.57 7.32 -15.70
C PRO A 74 -20.27 8.01 -15.26
N VAL A 75 -19.55 7.45 -14.29
CA VAL A 75 -18.28 8.02 -13.82
C VAL A 75 -17.18 7.89 -14.88
N LEU A 76 -17.09 6.76 -15.59
CA LEU A 76 -16.12 6.58 -16.67
C LEU A 76 -16.39 7.56 -17.82
N GLU A 77 -17.64 7.76 -18.22
CA GLU A 77 -18.03 8.74 -19.24
C GLU A 77 -17.64 10.17 -18.82
N ARG A 78 -17.78 10.49 -17.54
CA ARG A 78 -17.36 11.78 -16.99
C ARG A 78 -15.85 11.97 -17.08
N ILE A 79 -15.06 10.94 -16.72
CA ILE A 79 -13.59 10.96 -16.83
C ILE A 79 -13.15 11.08 -18.29
N ILE A 80 -13.78 10.31 -19.19
CA ILE A 80 -13.53 10.38 -20.64
C ILE A 80 -13.82 11.78 -21.19
N ALA A 81 -14.94 12.38 -20.83
CA ALA A 81 -15.30 13.72 -21.26
C ALA A 81 -14.33 14.78 -20.73
N ASP A 82 -13.79 14.58 -19.51
CA ASP A 82 -12.81 15.48 -18.92
C ASP A 82 -11.47 15.42 -19.67
N SER A 83 -10.97 14.23 -19.95
CA SER A 83 -9.74 14.01 -20.72
C SER A 83 -9.83 14.60 -22.13
N ARG A 84 -10.97 14.39 -22.80
CA ARG A 84 -11.22 14.97 -24.15
C ARG A 84 -11.19 16.48 -24.17
N ARG A 85 -11.71 17.14 -23.14
CA ARG A 85 -11.65 18.61 -23.03
C ARG A 85 -10.22 19.13 -22.90
N GLU A 86 -9.32 18.31 -22.36
CA GLU A 86 -7.90 18.61 -22.27
C GLU A 86 -7.14 18.32 -23.57
N GLY A 87 -7.79 17.69 -24.55
CA GLY A 87 -7.19 17.31 -25.83
C GLY A 87 -6.11 16.22 -25.70
N LYS A 88 -6.22 15.34 -24.69
CA LYS A 88 -5.26 14.28 -24.39
C LYS A 88 -5.95 12.93 -24.28
N PRO A 89 -5.26 11.82 -24.63
CA PRO A 89 -5.78 10.47 -24.39
C PRO A 89 -6.01 10.24 -22.90
N LEU A 90 -7.12 9.59 -22.56
CA LEU A 90 -7.38 9.15 -21.20
C LEU A 90 -6.38 8.07 -20.80
N VAL A 91 -5.77 8.24 -19.62
CA VAL A 91 -4.93 7.24 -18.99
C VAL A 91 -5.53 6.88 -17.64
N ILE A 92 -5.82 5.58 -17.45
CA ILE A 92 -6.30 5.03 -16.18
C ILE A 92 -5.23 4.06 -15.67
N ARG A 93 -4.88 4.18 -14.39
CA ARG A 93 -3.87 3.37 -13.72
C ARG A 93 -4.46 2.41 -12.69
N SER A 94 -3.61 1.50 -12.23
CA SER A 94 -3.93 0.54 -11.16
C SER A 94 -5.13 -0.36 -11.47
N LEU A 95 -5.35 -0.70 -12.74
CA LEU A 95 -6.35 -1.69 -13.09
C LEU A 95 -5.84 -3.08 -12.71
N THR A 96 -6.65 -3.83 -11.99
CA THR A 96 -6.45 -5.28 -11.80
C THR A 96 -6.94 -6.06 -13.00
N ASN A 97 -6.74 -7.38 -13.02
CA ASN A 97 -7.30 -8.23 -14.07
C ASN A 97 -8.83 -8.11 -14.19
N GLU A 98 -9.53 -7.98 -13.04
CA GLU A 98 -10.98 -7.83 -12.97
C GLU A 98 -11.43 -6.47 -13.53
N THR A 99 -10.84 -5.37 -13.07
CA THR A 99 -11.22 -4.02 -13.51
C THR A 99 -10.81 -3.74 -14.95
N LYS A 100 -9.70 -4.34 -15.43
CA LYS A 100 -9.30 -4.36 -16.84
C LYS A 100 -10.35 -5.07 -17.68
N ALA A 101 -10.79 -6.27 -17.29
CA ALA A 101 -11.83 -7.00 -18.00
C ALA A 101 -13.16 -6.24 -18.01
N GLN A 102 -13.51 -5.58 -16.91
CA GLN A 102 -14.69 -4.72 -16.84
C GLN A 102 -14.61 -3.54 -17.81
N LEU A 103 -13.47 -2.83 -17.82
CA LEU A 103 -13.26 -1.68 -18.72
C LEU A 103 -13.31 -2.11 -20.20
N GLU A 104 -12.67 -3.24 -20.55
CA GLU A 104 -12.71 -3.78 -21.92
C GLU A 104 -14.12 -4.21 -22.32
N SER A 105 -14.89 -4.80 -21.42
CA SER A 105 -16.30 -5.16 -21.68
C SER A 105 -17.19 -3.95 -21.92
N LEU A 106 -16.95 -2.84 -21.22
CA LEU A 106 -17.72 -1.59 -21.37
C LEU A 106 -17.36 -0.81 -22.63
N TYR A 107 -16.10 -0.89 -23.04
CA TYR A 107 -15.54 -0.13 -24.17
C TYR A 107 -14.63 -1.01 -25.05
N PRO A 108 -15.17 -2.01 -25.76
CA PRO A 108 -14.40 -2.98 -26.51
C PRO A 108 -13.42 -2.35 -27.51
N GLY A 109 -12.16 -2.71 -27.41
CA GLY A 109 -11.09 -2.27 -28.31
C GLY A 109 -10.66 -0.81 -28.19
N ARG A 110 -11.24 -0.04 -27.24
CA ARG A 110 -10.97 1.39 -27.09
C ARG A 110 -9.66 1.68 -26.36
N PHE A 111 -9.25 0.81 -25.45
CA PHE A 111 -8.05 0.98 -24.65
C PHE A 111 -6.94 0.02 -25.06
N GLU A 112 -5.70 0.47 -24.90
CA GLU A 112 -4.52 -0.38 -24.88
C GLU A 112 -4.15 -0.62 -23.42
N PHE A 113 -3.84 -1.88 -23.05
CA PHE A 113 -3.48 -2.25 -21.70
C PHE A 113 -2.01 -2.66 -21.61
N THR A 114 -1.25 -1.95 -20.81
CA THR A 114 0.16 -2.23 -20.56
C THR A 114 0.35 -2.70 -19.12
N PRO A 115 1.01 -3.84 -18.86
CA PRO A 115 1.36 -4.25 -17.50
C PRO A 115 2.29 -3.21 -16.85
N ASP A 116 1.98 -2.82 -15.61
CA ASP A 116 2.82 -1.92 -14.79
C ASP A 116 3.52 -2.73 -13.70
N ARG A 117 4.53 -3.52 -14.11
CA ARG A 117 5.19 -4.51 -13.24
C ARG A 117 5.76 -3.89 -11.97
N ASP A 118 6.25 -2.66 -12.04
CA ASP A 118 6.88 -1.96 -10.92
C ASP A 118 5.86 -1.51 -9.87
N ALA A 119 4.57 -1.47 -10.24
CA ALA A 119 3.44 -1.14 -9.38
C ALA A 119 2.66 -2.38 -8.88
N TYR A 120 3.10 -3.62 -9.19
CA TYR A 120 2.42 -4.81 -8.69
C TYR A 120 2.53 -4.90 -7.17
N ASP A 121 1.40 -5.05 -6.48
CA ASP A 121 1.44 -5.30 -5.05
C ASP A 121 1.78 -6.76 -4.74
N TYR A 122 2.43 -6.94 -3.61
CA TYR A 122 2.85 -8.21 -3.06
C TYR A 122 1.92 -8.62 -1.92
N LEU A 123 0.94 -9.47 -2.24
CA LEU A 123 0.02 -10.03 -1.25
C LEU A 123 0.56 -11.34 -0.70
N TYR A 124 0.33 -11.56 0.59
CA TYR A 124 0.68 -12.80 1.27
C TYR A 124 -0.48 -13.28 2.12
N GLU A 125 -0.74 -14.57 2.11
CA GLU A 125 -1.62 -15.15 3.13
C GLU A 125 -1.02 -14.86 4.51
N ILE A 126 -1.82 -14.32 5.42
CA ILE A 126 -1.35 -13.93 6.75
C ILE A 126 -0.74 -15.08 7.51
N ASP A 127 -1.31 -16.30 7.37
CA ASP A 127 -0.78 -17.52 7.99
C ASP A 127 0.60 -17.88 7.44
N THR A 128 0.86 -17.63 6.17
CA THR A 128 2.17 -17.86 5.57
C THR A 128 3.25 -16.97 6.19
N LEU A 129 2.96 -15.69 6.42
CA LEU A 129 3.92 -14.78 7.07
C LEU A 129 4.03 -15.03 8.58
N ALA A 130 2.91 -15.33 9.26
CA ALA A 130 2.88 -15.57 10.69
C ALA A 130 3.60 -16.85 11.13
N ASP A 131 3.54 -17.91 10.30
CA ASP A 131 4.03 -19.24 10.69
C ASP A 131 5.24 -19.69 9.86
N LEU A 132 5.49 -19.04 8.71
CA LEU A 132 6.60 -19.34 7.79
C LEU A 132 6.70 -20.83 7.45
N PRO A 133 5.65 -21.50 6.96
CA PRO A 133 5.59 -22.95 6.84
C PRO A 133 6.48 -23.49 5.72
N GLY A 134 6.77 -24.77 5.79
CA GLY A 134 7.40 -25.53 4.71
C GLY A 134 8.88 -25.25 4.48
N ARG A 135 9.44 -25.95 3.48
CA ARG A 135 10.87 -25.91 3.16
C ARG A 135 11.29 -24.59 2.50
N LYS A 136 10.42 -23.98 1.72
CA LYS A 136 10.71 -22.73 0.98
C LYS A 136 11.06 -21.57 1.92
N LEU A 137 10.42 -21.50 3.09
CA LEU A 137 10.64 -20.42 4.08
C LEU A 137 11.64 -20.82 5.18
N GLN A 138 12.36 -21.94 5.03
CA GLN A 138 13.34 -22.40 6.03
C GLN A 138 14.43 -21.36 6.28
N SER A 139 14.90 -20.66 5.26
CA SER A 139 15.93 -19.62 5.43
C SER A 139 15.43 -18.47 6.33
N LYS A 140 14.15 -18.09 6.21
CA LYS A 140 13.55 -17.06 7.07
C LYS A 140 13.52 -17.50 8.53
N ARG A 141 13.06 -18.73 8.78
CA ARG A 141 13.10 -19.32 10.14
C ARG A 141 14.51 -19.39 10.70
N ASN A 142 15.51 -19.78 9.89
CA ASN A 142 16.91 -19.82 10.32
C ASN A 142 17.44 -18.42 10.71
N HIS A 143 17.08 -17.38 9.97
CA HIS A 143 17.45 -16.00 10.34
C HIS A 143 16.80 -15.58 11.66
N ILE A 144 15.51 -15.91 11.84
CA ILE A 144 14.80 -15.64 13.09
C ILE A 144 15.43 -16.39 14.26
N ASN A 145 15.75 -17.69 14.09
CA ASN A 145 16.37 -18.48 15.14
C ASN A 145 17.70 -17.88 15.61
N ARG A 146 18.54 -17.41 14.67
CA ARG A 146 19.79 -16.72 14.99
C ARG A 146 19.57 -15.43 15.78
N PHE A 147 18.51 -14.67 15.44
CA PHE A 147 18.13 -13.51 16.23
C PHE A 147 17.75 -13.89 17.65
N VAL A 148 16.87 -14.89 17.80
CA VAL A 148 16.39 -15.35 19.10
C VAL A 148 17.54 -15.92 19.97
N GLU A 149 18.48 -16.62 19.36
CA GLU A 149 19.70 -17.13 20.04
C GLU A 149 20.59 -15.98 20.51
N ALA A 150 20.77 -14.95 19.68
CA ALA A 150 21.61 -13.79 20.03
C ALA A 150 20.94 -12.86 21.06
N TRP A 151 19.63 -12.81 21.07
CA TRP A 151 18.82 -11.92 21.90
C TRP A 151 17.71 -12.69 22.64
N PRO A 152 18.03 -13.48 23.66
CA PRO A 152 17.04 -14.35 24.35
C PRO A 152 15.92 -13.58 25.06
N SER A 153 16.14 -12.31 25.38
CA SER A 153 15.18 -11.43 26.06
C SER A 153 14.39 -10.53 25.11
N TRP A 154 14.40 -10.85 23.80
CA TRP A 154 13.64 -10.09 22.81
C TRP A 154 12.14 -10.10 23.09
N TYR A 155 11.46 -9.03 22.68
CA TYR A 155 10.01 -8.92 22.79
C TYR A 155 9.47 -7.92 21.78
N THR A 156 8.15 -7.89 21.61
CA THR A 156 7.46 -6.86 20.85
C THR A 156 6.53 -6.05 21.75
N ARG A 157 6.25 -4.82 21.36
CA ARG A 157 5.21 -3.99 21.96
C ARG A 157 4.33 -3.38 20.87
N PRO A 158 3.00 -3.33 21.05
CA PRO A 158 2.14 -2.58 20.17
C PRO A 158 2.54 -1.10 20.11
N VAL A 159 2.44 -0.52 18.92
CA VAL A 159 2.59 0.92 18.74
C VAL A 159 1.35 1.62 19.28
N THR A 160 1.57 2.66 20.05
CA THR A 160 0.55 3.52 20.65
C THR A 160 1.01 4.97 20.62
N VAL A 161 0.13 5.93 20.83
CA VAL A 161 0.49 7.36 20.92
C VAL A 161 1.61 7.66 21.92
N HIS A 162 1.77 6.83 22.94
CA HIS A 162 2.79 7.02 23.98
C HIS A 162 4.19 6.60 23.55
N ASN A 163 4.33 5.76 22.52
CA ASN A 163 5.62 5.24 22.06
C ASN A 163 5.95 5.54 20.57
N LEU A 164 5.17 6.41 19.88
CA LEU A 164 5.46 6.86 18.51
C LEU A 164 6.86 7.45 18.36
N HIS A 165 7.36 8.11 19.40
CA HIS A 165 8.70 8.67 19.42
C HIS A 165 9.81 7.62 19.27
N VAL A 166 9.54 6.36 19.62
CA VAL A 166 10.47 5.24 19.42
C VAL A 166 10.56 4.90 17.93
N CYS A 167 9.42 4.81 17.25
CA CYS A 167 9.37 4.59 15.80
C CYS A 167 10.08 5.73 15.06
N ALA A 168 9.83 7.00 15.45
CA ALA A 168 10.47 8.15 14.86
C ALA A 168 12.01 8.09 14.97
N LYS A 169 12.53 7.85 16.18
CA LYS A 169 13.98 7.73 16.42
C LYS A 169 14.63 6.56 15.69
N LEU A 170 13.94 5.41 15.60
CA LEU A 170 14.40 4.24 14.88
C LEU A 170 14.46 4.54 13.38
N ALA A 171 13.42 5.18 12.85
CA ALA A 171 13.37 5.59 11.45
C ALA A 171 14.47 6.61 11.08
N GLU A 172 14.74 7.59 11.94
CA GLU A 172 15.84 8.56 11.71
C GLU A 172 17.17 7.85 11.51
N LYS A 173 17.52 6.90 12.39
CA LYS A 173 18.74 6.08 12.24
C LYS A 173 18.72 5.24 10.98
N TRP A 174 17.57 4.66 10.63
CA TRP A 174 17.40 3.89 9.41
C TRP A 174 17.67 4.76 8.18
N TYR A 175 17.16 6.01 8.14
CA TYR A 175 17.36 6.94 7.02
C TYR A 175 18.81 7.47 6.93
N GLU A 176 19.61 7.42 7.97
CA GLU A 176 21.04 7.76 7.90
C GLU A 176 21.81 6.85 6.93
N SER A 177 21.41 5.59 6.82
CA SER A 177 22.00 4.59 5.92
C SER A 177 21.22 4.40 4.60
N HIS A 178 20.06 5.06 4.42
CA HIS A 178 19.15 4.90 3.27
C HIS A 178 18.77 6.27 2.71
N HIS A 179 19.70 6.92 2.02
CA HIS A 179 19.57 8.32 1.57
C HIS A 179 18.50 8.57 0.49
N GLU A 180 17.99 7.53 -0.18
CA GLU A 180 17.13 7.64 -1.37
C GLU A 180 15.63 7.86 -1.04
N SER A 181 15.25 7.93 0.21
CA SER A 181 13.86 7.83 0.64
C SER A 181 13.27 9.10 1.26
N ALA A 182 13.58 10.28 0.72
CA ALA A 182 13.03 11.55 1.24
C ALA A 182 11.49 11.61 1.20
N ALA A 183 10.86 10.97 0.21
CA ALA A 183 9.40 10.89 0.11
C ALA A 183 8.81 9.94 1.18
N ASP A 184 9.41 8.77 1.35
CA ASP A 184 9.06 7.79 2.38
C ASP A 184 9.22 8.39 3.80
N ARG A 185 10.32 9.13 4.05
CA ARG A 185 10.53 9.84 5.32
C ARG A 185 9.41 10.85 5.62
N ARG A 186 8.98 11.64 4.61
CA ARG A 186 7.86 12.58 4.78
C ARG A 186 6.55 11.85 5.04
N ALA A 187 6.29 10.77 4.31
CA ALA A 187 5.10 9.96 4.49
C ALA A 187 5.04 9.35 5.91
N LEU A 188 6.15 8.75 6.38
CA LEU A 188 6.22 8.19 7.73
C LEU A 188 6.06 9.28 8.81
N THR A 189 6.71 10.44 8.66
CA THR A 189 6.53 11.56 9.61
C THR A 189 5.04 11.92 9.72
N LYS A 190 4.38 12.10 8.57
CA LYS A 190 2.96 12.42 8.51
C LYS A 190 2.06 11.29 9.07
N ALA A 191 2.45 10.03 8.87
CA ALA A 191 1.74 8.87 9.45
C ALA A 191 1.81 8.88 10.98
N LEU A 192 2.98 9.17 11.56
CA LEU A 192 3.15 9.26 13.00
C LEU A 192 2.40 10.48 13.60
N GLU A 193 2.41 11.63 12.91
CA GLU A 193 1.65 12.83 13.33
C GLU A 193 0.14 12.60 13.36
N HIS A 194 -0.38 11.74 12.49
CA HIS A 194 -1.82 11.48 12.33
C HIS A 194 -2.18 10.02 12.62
N PHE A 195 -1.40 9.34 13.45
CA PHE A 195 -1.47 7.90 13.72
C PHE A 195 -2.88 7.40 14.01
N GLU A 196 -3.58 8.02 14.97
CA GLU A 196 -4.95 7.64 15.30
C GLU A 196 -5.96 8.04 14.22
N ALA A 197 -5.81 9.23 13.63
CA ALA A 197 -6.72 9.73 12.61
C ALA A 197 -6.66 8.88 11.32
N LEU A 198 -5.53 8.26 11.04
CA LEU A 198 -5.32 7.35 9.91
C LEU A 198 -5.51 5.87 10.28
N GLU A 199 -5.87 5.58 11.55
CA GLU A 199 -6.08 4.22 12.09
C GLU A 199 -4.89 3.30 11.85
N PHE A 200 -3.67 3.82 12.03
CA PHE A 200 -2.49 2.98 11.99
C PHE A 200 -2.41 2.04 13.18
N GLU A 201 -1.95 0.85 12.91
CA GLU A 201 -1.59 -0.15 13.90
C GLU A 201 -0.16 -0.63 13.64
N GLY A 202 0.50 -1.10 14.68
CA GLY A 202 1.88 -1.57 14.50
C GLY A 202 2.47 -2.23 15.71
N ILE A 203 3.68 -2.72 15.54
CA ILE A 203 4.52 -3.25 16.61
C ILE A 203 5.94 -2.67 16.54
N ILE A 204 6.59 -2.60 17.68
CA ILE A 204 8.02 -2.33 17.80
C ILE A 204 8.69 -3.60 18.30
N LEU A 205 9.75 -4.02 17.61
CA LEU A 205 10.61 -5.13 17.99
C LEU A 205 11.77 -4.61 18.85
N TYR A 206 11.97 -5.21 20.01
CA TYR A 206 13.09 -4.96 20.90
C TYR A 206 13.99 -6.19 20.97
N ALA A 207 15.30 -6.01 20.81
CA ALA A 207 16.27 -7.09 21.00
C ALA A 207 16.47 -7.39 22.49
N GLU A 208 16.45 -6.37 23.32
CA GLU A 208 16.49 -6.43 24.79
C GLU A 208 15.80 -5.19 25.35
N GLU A 209 15.67 -5.06 26.67
CA GLU A 209 15.01 -3.92 27.28
C GLU A 209 15.68 -2.60 26.88
N GLY A 210 14.85 -1.64 26.42
CA GLY A 210 15.33 -0.33 25.98
C GLY A 210 16.03 -0.30 24.62
N ARG A 211 16.16 -1.43 23.90
CA ARG A 211 16.83 -1.52 22.59
C ARG A 211 15.87 -1.84 21.45
N PRO A 212 15.15 -0.86 20.89
CA PRO A 212 14.33 -1.10 19.72
C PRO A 212 15.20 -1.32 18.47
N VAL A 213 14.84 -2.30 17.63
CA VAL A 213 15.62 -2.72 16.46
C VAL A 213 14.82 -2.78 15.16
N GLY A 214 13.49 -2.64 15.25
CA GLY A 214 12.62 -2.58 14.09
C GLY A 214 11.19 -2.24 14.50
N PHE A 215 10.39 -1.85 13.53
CA PHE A 215 8.95 -1.67 13.67
C PHE A 215 8.24 -1.90 12.34
N ASP A 216 6.98 -2.30 12.42
CA ASP A 216 6.03 -2.30 11.32
C ASP A 216 4.83 -1.44 11.68
N LEU A 217 4.34 -0.68 10.70
CA LEU A 217 3.09 0.08 10.77
C LEU A 217 2.24 -0.23 9.54
N GLY A 218 0.94 -0.33 9.75
CA GLY A 218 0.01 -0.55 8.66
C GLY A 218 -1.40 -0.14 9.01
N ASN A 219 -2.29 -0.27 8.04
CA ASN A 219 -3.71 0.01 8.20
C ASN A 219 -4.57 -0.92 7.35
N ARG A 220 -5.88 -0.97 7.61
CA ARG A 220 -6.80 -1.85 6.89
C ARG A 220 -7.09 -1.32 5.48
N ILE A 221 -6.97 -2.19 4.46
CA ILE A 221 -7.43 -1.91 3.08
C ILE A 221 -8.90 -2.29 2.92
N SER A 222 -9.22 -3.54 3.22
CA SER A 222 -10.56 -4.11 3.00
C SER A 222 -10.99 -5.02 4.16
N ALA A 223 -12.10 -5.70 4.01
CA ALA A 223 -12.59 -6.63 5.02
C ALA A 223 -11.62 -7.78 5.31
N ASP A 224 -10.80 -8.19 4.32
CA ASP A 224 -9.92 -9.34 4.39
C ASP A 224 -8.43 -9.04 4.16
N THR A 225 -8.06 -7.77 3.93
CA THR A 225 -6.69 -7.36 3.57
C THR A 225 -6.22 -6.20 4.45
N PHE A 226 -5.00 -6.32 4.96
CA PHE A 226 -4.31 -5.30 5.75
C PHE A 226 -3.03 -4.87 5.04
N ASP A 227 -2.75 -3.57 5.04
CA ASP A 227 -1.57 -2.99 4.41
C ASP A 227 -0.39 -2.91 5.38
N VAL A 228 0.81 -3.15 4.88
CA VAL A 228 2.07 -2.92 5.60
C VAL A 228 2.75 -1.72 4.96
N ASN A 229 2.38 -0.53 5.44
CA ASN A 229 2.85 0.74 4.86
C ASN A 229 4.31 1.04 5.17
N PHE A 230 4.76 0.69 6.37
CA PHE A 230 6.14 0.94 6.81
C PHE A 230 6.70 -0.27 7.54
N GLU A 231 7.76 -0.85 7.00
CA GLU A 231 8.57 -1.88 7.63
C GLU A 231 10.01 -1.36 7.71
N LYS A 232 10.52 -1.14 8.91
CA LYS A 232 11.86 -0.65 9.14
C LYS A 232 12.56 -1.51 10.20
N ALA A 233 13.73 -2.02 9.88
CA ALA A 233 14.59 -2.72 10.85
C ALA A 233 16.05 -2.48 10.50
N PHE A 234 16.96 -2.71 11.45
CA PHE A 234 18.39 -2.59 11.22
C PHE A 234 18.92 -3.86 10.53
N ALA A 235 19.42 -3.71 9.31
CA ALA A 235 19.90 -4.82 8.47
C ALA A 235 21.14 -5.50 9.07
N GLU A 236 21.97 -4.76 9.81
CA GLU A 236 23.13 -5.27 10.55
C GLU A 236 22.77 -6.17 11.73
N ILE A 237 21.51 -6.10 12.21
CA ILE A 237 21.00 -7.03 13.23
C ILE A 237 20.36 -8.20 12.51
N GLN A 238 21.13 -9.28 12.42
CA GLN A 238 20.70 -10.48 11.69
C GLN A 238 19.36 -11.00 12.19
N GLY A 239 18.40 -11.17 11.28
CA GLY A 239 17.09 -11.71 11.58
C GLY A 239 16.06 -10.71 12.07
N ALA A 240 16.39 -9.42 12.24
CA ALA A 240 15.46 -8.38 12.68
C ALA A 240 14.28 -8.21 11.69
N TYR A 241 14.56 -8.02 10.39
CA TYR A 241 13.51 -7.90 9.37
C TYR A 241 12.55 -9.10 9.33
N PRO A 242 13.00 -10.36 9.16
CA PRO A 242 12.06 -11.47 9.13
C PRO A 242 11.33 -11.69 10.46
N LEU A 243 11.91 -11.28 11.59
CA LEU A 243 11.24 -11.39 12.89
C LEU A 243 10.14 -10.33 13.04
N VAL A 244 10.41 -9.06 12.76
CA VAL A 244 9.39 -8.00 12.88
C VAL A 244 8.22 -8.28 11.92
N ASN A 245 8.50 -8.69 10.69
CA ASN A 245 7.47 -9.07 9.73
C ASN A 245 6.59 -10.24 10.22
N ARG A 246 7.21 -11.31 10.76
CA ARG A 246 6.46 -12.44 11.33
C ARG A 246 5.60 -12.02 12.52
N GLU A 247 6.16 -11.27 13.44
CA GLU A 247 5.44 -10.86 14.65
C GLU A 247 4.33 -9.85 14.33
N PHE A 248 4.52 -8.99 13.33
CA PHE A 248 3.46 -8.13 12.85
C PHE A 248 2.31 -8.93 12.23
N ALA A 249 2.61 -9.93 11.39
CA ALA A 249 1.60 -10.81 10.84
C ALA A 249 0.80 -11.54 11.95
N ARG A 250 1.48 -12.01 13.01
CA ARG A 250 0.83 -12.62 14.18
C ARG A 250 -0.06 -11.65 14.94
N TYR A 251 0.44 -10.44 15.17
CA TYR A 251 -0.30 -9.37 15.85
C TYR A 251 -1.60 -9.01 15.09
N ILE A 252 -1.52 -8.84 13.77
CA ILE A 252 -2.70 -8.52 12.95
C ILE A 252 -3.67 -9.70 12.89
N ARG A 253 -3.17 -10.94 12.74
CA ARG A 253 -4.01 -12.16 12.72
C ARG A 253 -4.79 -12.35 14.03
N GLU A 254 -4.16 -12.09 15.16
CA GLU A 254 -4.80 -12.18 16.47
C GLU A 254 -5.84 -11.09 16.68
N LYS A 255 -5.50 -9.85 16.34
CA LYS A 255 -6.35 -8.69 16.55
C LYS A 255 -7.53 -8.62 15.58
N HIS A 256 -7.33 -9.09 14.35
CA HIS A 256 -8.30 -9.02 13.24
C HIS A 256 -8.51 -10.39 12.59
N PRO A 257 -9.30 -11.28 13.19
CA PRO A 257 -9.49 -12.66 12.67
C PRO A 257 -10.08 -12.74 11.26
N GLY A 258 -10.68 -11.64 10.75
CA GLY A 258 -11.19 -11.55 9.39
C GLY A 258 -10.12 -11.25 8.32
N ILE A 259 -8.94 -10.79 8.72
CA ILE A 259 -7.86 -10.51 7.79
C ILE A 259 -7.21 -11.82 7.33
N ARG A 260 -7.17 -12.00 6.03
CA ARG A 260 -6.58 -13.17 5.36
C ARG A 260 -5.29 -12.85 4.64
N TYR A 261 -5.12 -11.60 4.21
CA TYR A 261 -3.99 -11.16 3.40
C TYR A 261 -3.29 -9.96 4.04
N LEU A 262 -1.95 -9.98 3.96
CA LEU A 262 -1.13 -8.79 4.15
C LEU A 262 -0.66 -8.32 2.77
N ASN A 263 -0.93 -7.06 2.44
CA ASN A 263 -0.37 -6.38 1.28
C ASN A 263 0.90 -5.64 1.74
N ARG A 264 2.04 -5.91 1.11
CA ARG A 264 3.30 -5.22 1.41
C ARG A 264 3.68 -4.25 0.29
N GLU A 265 2.68 -3.71 -0.38
CA GLU A 265 2.79 -2.73 -1.45
C GLU A 265 3.70 -3.18 -2.61
N ASP A 266 4.05 -2.27 -3.51
CA ASP A 266 4.87 -2.52 -4.68
C ASP A 266 6.38 -2.50 -4.39
N ASP A 267 7.21 -2.71 -5.42
CA ASP A 267 8.67 -2.65 -5.33
C ASP A 267 9.27 -1.41 -6.01
N MET A 268 8.46 -0.56 -6.62
CA MET A 268 8.87 0.66 -7.34
C MET A 268 10.00 0.43 -8.38
N GLY A 269 10.16 -0.80 -8.90
CA GLY A 269 11.27 -1.18 -9.77
C GLY A 269 12.63 -1.34 -9.09
N ILE A 270 12.69 -1.30 -7.75
CA ILE A 270 13.92 -1.45 -6.98
C ILE A 270 14.27 -2.93 -6.84
N GLU A 271 15.34 -3.38 -7.50
CA GLU A 271 15.72 -4.79 -7.57
C GLU A 271 15.93 -5.44 -6.20
N GLY A 272 16.57 -4.74 -5.26
CA GLY A 272 16.79 -5.24 -3.90
C GLY A 272 15.49 -5.46 -3.13
N LEU A 273 14.54 -4.52 -3.25
CA LEU A 273 13.22 -4.61 -2.64
C LEU A 273 12.40 -5.74 -3.29
N ARG A 274 12.43 -5.83 -4.62
CA ARG A 274 11.80 -6.92 -5.39
C ARG A 274 12.25 -8.29 -4.89
N LYS A 275 13.58 -8.53 -4.84
CA LYS A 275 14.15 -9.79 -4.34
C LYS A 275 13.74 -10.08 -2.89
N ALA A 276 13.72 -9.07 -2.04
CA ALA A 276 13.31 -9.22 -0.65
C ALA A 276 11.84 -9.66 -0.55
N LYS A 277 10.93 -9.01 -1.28
CA LYS A 277 9.51 -9.33 -1.30
C LYS A 277 9.24 -10.70 -1.94
N GLU A 278 9.81 -11.00 -3.11
CA GLU A 278 9.64 -12.29 -3.80
C GLU A 278 10.17 -13.48 -2.99
N SER A 279 11.15 -13.25 -2.10
CA SER A 279 11.71 -14.31 -1.23
C SER A 279 10.72 -14.89 -0.22
N TYR A 280 9.52 -14.31 -0.09
CA TYR A 280 8.41 -14.82 0.71
C TYR A 280 7.31 -15.48 -0.12
N TYR A 281 7.51 -15.63 -1.44
CA TYR A 281 6.59 -16.29 -2.37
C TYR A 281 5.19 -15.65 -2.38
N PRO A 282 5.07 -14.39 -2.82
CA PRO A 282 3.81 -13.64 -2.81
C PRO A 282 2.81 -14.16 -3.83
N ILE A 283 1.56 -13.75 -3.62
CA ILE A 283 0.55 -13.65 -4.67
C ILE A 283 0.68 -12.25 -5.25
N PHE A 284 0.86 -12.12 -6.57
CA PHE A 284 0.91 -10.82 -7.21
C PHE A 284 -0.49 -10.27 -7.45
N LEU A 285 -0.74 -9.05 -6.98
CA LEU A 285 -1.84 -8.25 -7.47
C LEU A 285 -1.32 -7.47 -8.69
N GLU A 286 -1.52 -8.07 -9.85
CA GLU A 286 -1.09 -7.50 -11.12
C GLU A 286 -1.84 -6.20 -11.41
N LYS A 287 -1.10 -5.18 -11.88
CA LYS A 287 -1.67 -3.88 -12.20
C LYS A 287 -1.37 -3.51 -13.65
N TYR A 288 -2.33 -2.83 -14.27
CA TYR A 288 -2.25 -2.40 -15.66
C TYR A 288 -2.51 -0.92 -15.78
N ILE A 289 -1.94 -0.33 -16.82
CA ILE A 289 -2.27 1.02 -17.31
C ILE A 289 -3.14 0.83 -18.54
N ALA A 290 -4.32 1.46 -18.55
CA ALA A 290 -5.16 1.57 -19.73
C ALA A 290 -4.94 2.95 -20.37
N THR A 291 -4.53 2.98 -21.62
CA THR A 291 -4.39 4.20 -22.42
C THR A 291 -5.45 4.19 -23.52
N GLU A 292 -6.26 5.24 -23.59
CA GLU A 292 -7.24 5.39 -24.68
C GLU A 292 -6.52 5.52 -26.02
N LYS A 293 -6.90 4.68 -26.98
CA LYS A 293 -6.37 4.75 -28.33
C LYS A 293 -6.86 6.03 -29.02
N GLU A 294 -6.02 6.64 -29.81
CA GLU A 294 -6.45 7.72 -30.66
C GLU A 294 -7.61 7.25 -31.57
N ALA A 295 -8.64 8.08 -31.69
CA ALA A 295 -9.71 7.77 -32.62
C ALA A 295 -9.10 7.65 -34.03
N GLN A 296 -9.22 6.48 -34.64
CA GLN A 296 -8.86 6.35 -36.06
C GLN A 296 -9.77 7.32 -36.85
N PRO A 297 -9.18 8.12 -37.75
CA PRO A 297 -9.90 9.14 -38.51
C PRO A 297 -10.97 8.53 -39.42
#